data_564bbd2b141acae9647f70b89c2bf6c7
#
_entry.id   564bbd2b141acae9647f70b89c2bf6c7
#
_cell.length_a   1.000
_cell.length_b   1.000
_cell.length_c   1.000
_cell.angle_alpha   90.00
_cell.angle_beta   90.00
_cell.angle_gamma   90.00
#
_symmetry.space_group_name_H-M   'P 1'
#
loop_
_entity.id
_entity.type
_entity.pdbx_description
1 polymer ?
#
loop_
_entity_poly.entity_id
_entity_poly.type
_entity_poly.pdbx_seq_one_letter_code
_entity_poly.pdbx_strand_id
1 'polypeptide(L)'
;MRIDQKKIRELVARTSPYSHDQLRREENVFYVGGELPERQTAETLYDSHFQSNAALFHLTFGDEERFANAENLARMIKKNFNAHLVGRLDFCPSLNLVQRAYAAGVDIVDIPLHACDRARSAGHGWQMEDRLRSLDHARAVFPRWSVVSSLDAGSEPAGSTVEGIDLLLKRDIVPLVELSEEAAGVPPEQLTRIFNHLQRGWQQNRVVLKPLLPLVFLISPFVPAAPKGILRGFIDSIEDRRLLASSDLRRLLRVKEVAESYESSGL
;
A
#
# COMPACT_ATOMS: atom_id res chain seq x y z
N MET A 1 -8.46 8.80 14.50
CA MET A 1 -8.72 7.35 14.49
C MET A 1 -8.73 6.86 15.93
N ARG A 2 -9.45 5.79 16.22
CA ARG A 2 -9.42 5.06 17.49
C ARG A 2 -9.24 3.57 17.22
N ILE A 3 -8.71 2.82 18.18
CA ILE A 3 -8.56 1.38 18.10
C ILE A 3 -9.85 0.71 18.58
N ASP A 4 -10.37 -0.25 17.82
CA ASP A 4 -11.53 -1.08 18.16
C ASP A 4 -11.05 -2.48 18.53
N GLN A 5 -11.26 -2.87 19.78
CA GLN A 5 -10.85 -4.18 20.31
C GLN A 5 -11.63 -5.35 19.68
N LYS A 6 -12.90 -5.12 19.29
CA LYS A 6 -13.69 -6.15 18.60
C LYS A 6 -13.08 -6.45 17.24
N LYS A 7 -12.66 -5.41 16.51
CA LYS A 7 -12.05 -5.52 15.19
C LYS A 7 -10.71 -6.26 15.22
N ILE A 8 -9.91 -6.17 16.30
CA ILE A 8 -8.70 -6.99 16.46
C ILE A 8 -9.03 -8.48 16.31
N ARG A 9 -10.07 -8.96 16.98
CA ARG A 9 -10.47 -10.37 16.93
C ARG A 9 -10.98 -10.79 15.54
N GLU A 10 -11.69 -9.91 14.88
CA GLU A 10 -12.21 -10.14 13.52
C GLU A 10 -11.06 -10.23 12.49
N LEU A 11 -10.05 -9.37 12.62
CA LEU A 11 -8.91 -9.33 11.70
C LEU A 11 -8.00 -10.56 11.86
N VAL A 12 -7.76 -11.03 13.08
CA VAL A 12 -6.96 -12.24 13.35
C VAL A 12 -7.57 -13.49 12.71
N ALA A 13 -8.90 -13.57 12.62
CA ALA A 13 -9.60 -14.68 11.99
C ALA A 13 -9.70 -14.58 10.46
N ARG A 14 -9.16 -13.50 9.87
CA ARG A 14 -9.34 -13.19 8.45
C ARG A 14 -8.18 -13.72 7.61
N THR A 15 -8.50 -14.29 6.46
CA THR A 15 -7.50 -14.63 5.43
C THR A 15 -6.98 -13.38 4.74
N SER A 16 -5.73 -13.42 4.30
CA SER A 16 -5.12 -12.33 3.53
C SER A 16 -5.99 -11.96 2.31
N PRO A 17 -6.24 -10.66 2.06
CA PRO A 17 -6.97 -10.22 0.87
C PRO A 17 -6.09 -10.19 -0.39
N TYR A 18 -4.78 -10.37 -0.26
CA TYR A 18 -3.82 -10.27 -1.35
C TYR A 18 -3.72 -11.58 -2.10
N SER A 19 -4.00 -11.55 -3.39
CA SER A 19 -3.89 -12.70 -4.29
C SER A 19 -3.47 -12.20 -5.67
N HIS A 20 -2.70 -13.01 -6.42
CA HIS A 20 -2.22 -12.65 -7.75
C HIS A 20 -3.23 -12.94 -8.86
N ASP A 21 -4.23 -13.77 -8.58
CA ASP A 21 -5.17 -14.34 -9.53
C ASP A 21 -6.65 -14.01 -9.24
N GLN A 22 -6.92 -13.16 -8.26
CA GLN A 22 -8.28 -12.86 -7.82
C GLN A 22 -8.63 -11.38 -7.93
N LEU A 23 -9.90 -11.13 -8.20
CA LEU A 23 -10.53 -9.81 -8.09
C LEU A 23 -11.50 -9.85 -6.91
N ARG A 24 -11.26 -8.99 -5.93
CA ARG A 24 -12.09 -8.91 -4.72
C ARG A 24 -12.38 -7.47 -4.36
N ARG A 25 -13.61 -7.19 -4.04
CA ARG A 25 -14.01 -5.89 -3.51
C ARG A 25 -14.36 -5.98 -2.03
N GLU A 26 -13.85 -5.05 -1.26
CA GLU A 26 -14.18 -4.87 0.14
C GLU A 26 -14.46 -3.39 0.40
N GLU A 27 -15.69 -3.06 0.77
CA GLU A 27 -16.14 -1.68 0.93
C GLU A 27 -15.74 -0.81 -0.29
N ASN A 28 -14.85 0.17 -0.07
CA ASN A 28 -14.38 1.12 -1.08
C ASN A 28 -12.99 0.76 -1.67
N VAL A 29 -12.49 -0.46 -1.42
CA VAL A 29 -11.21 -0.95 -1.94
C VAL A 29 -11.44 -2.11 -2.89
N PHE A 30 -10.81 -2.04 -4.07
CA PHE A 30 -10.66 -3.18 -4.96
C PHE A 30 -9.27 -3.80 -4.80
N TYR A 31 -9.22 -5.08 -4.47
CA TYR A 31 -8.03 -5.91 -4.57
C TYR A 31 -8.00 -6.56 -5.94
N VAL A 32 -6.94 -6.32 -6.69
CA VAL A 32 -6.77 -6.76 -8.07
C VAL A 32 -5.50 -7.60 -8.15
N GLY A 33 -5.62 -8.85 -8.59
CA GLY A 33 -4.48 -9.71 -8.86
C GLY A 33 -3.79 -9.33 -10.18
N GLY A 34 -2.47 -9.26 -10.17
CA GLY A 34 -1.68 -8.87 -11.34
C GLY A 34 -1.65 -9.90 -12.46
N GLU A 35 -2.11 -11.13 -12.21
CA GLU A 35 -2.20 -12.20 -13.21
C GLU A 35 -3.55 -12.23 -13.94
N LEU A 36 -4.49 -11.38 -13.54
CA LEU A 36 -5.81 -11.33 -14.15
C LEU A 36 -5.75 -10.87 -15.62
N PRO A 37 -6.61 -11.42 -16.51
CA PRO A 37 -6.71 -10.98 -17.88
C PRO A 37 -7.30 -9.56 -17.95
N GLU A 38 -6.61 -8.65 -18.65
CA GLU A 38 -6.91 -7.21 -18.67
C GLU A 38 -8.36 -6.91 -19.05
N ARG A 39 -8.86 -7.52 -20.15
CA ARG A 39 -10.20 -7.23 -20.68
C ARG A 39 -11.32 -7.61 -19.71
N GLN A 40 -11.29 -8.84 -19.18
CA GLN A 40 -12.31 -9.33 -18.25
C GLN A 40 -12.28 -8.56 -16.93
N THR A 41 -11.07 -8.22 -16.47
CA THR A 41 -10.87 -7.40 -15.27
C THR A 41 -11.47 -6.01 -15.47
N ALA A 42 -11.23 -5.37 -16.62
CA ALA A 42 -11.80 -4.07 -16.94
C ALA A 42 -13.34 -4.11 -16.91
N GLU A 43 -13.96 -5.08 -17.59
CA GLU A 43 -15.42 -5.24 -17.63
C GLU A 43 -16.00 -5.39 -16.21
N THR A 44 -15.44 -6.27 -15.38
CA THR A 44 -15.90 -6.49 -14.01
C THR A 44 -15.72 -5.26 -13.11
N LEU A 45 -14.59 -4.55 -13.27
CA LEU A 45 -14.34 -3.31 -12.53
C LEU A 45 -15.33 -2.21 -12.92
N TYR A 46 -15.66 -2.07 -14.21
CA TYR A 46 -16.65 -1.10 -14.67
C TYR A 46 -18.02 -1.35 -14.07
N ASP A 47 -18.51 -2.59 -14.14
CA ASP A 47 -19.82 -2.97 -13.62
C ASP A 47 -19.92 -2.69 -12.12
N SER A 48 -18.90 -3.06 -11.35
CA SER A 48 -18.89 -2.84 -9.91
C SER A 48 -18.68 -1.36 -9.53
N HIS A 49 -17.83 -0.62 -10.26
CA HIS A 49 -17.57 0.79 -10.00
C HIS A 49 -18.78 1.66 -10.34
N PHE A 50 -19.57 1.28 -11.36
CA PHE A 50 -20.81 1.96 -11.73
C PHE A 50 -21.86 1.88 -10.62
N GLN A 51 -21.91 0.78 -9.86
CA GLN A 51 -22.81 0.62 -8.73
C GLN A 51 -22.40 1.48 -7.52
N SER A 52 -21.11 1.59 -7.25
CA SER A 52 -20.55 2.47 -6.21
C SER A 52 -19.08 2.75 -6.49
N ASN A 53 -18.66 4.00 -6.35
CA ASN A 53 -17.29 4.42 -6.63
C ASN A 53 -16.30 3.77 -5.64
N ALA A 54 -15.22 3.20 -6.19
CA ALA A 54 -14.07 2.79 -5.38
C ALA A 54 -13.22 4.02 -5.02
N ALA A 55 -12.71 4.06 -3.80
CA ALA A 55 -11.78 5.09 -3.36
C ALA A 55 -10.32 4.67 -3.62
N LEU A 56 -10.06 3.36 -3.65
CA LEU A 56 -8.71 2.80 -3.77
C LEU A 56 -8.73 1.51 -4.58
N PHE A 57 -7.75 1.35 -5.45
CA PHE A 57 -7.36 0.08 -6.05
C PHE A 57 -6.07 -0.40 -5.40
N HIS A 58 -6.03 -1.67 -5.02
CA HIS A 58 -4.86 -2.35 -4.50
C HIS A 58 -4.47 -3.47 -5.48
N LEU A 59 -3.44 -3.23 -6.28
CA LEU A 59 -2.95 -4.16 -7.30
C LEU A 59 -1.75 -4.93 -6.77
N THR A 60 -1.84 -6.26 -6.72
CA THR A 60 -0.74 -7.14 -6.33
C THR A 60 0.02 -7.57 -7.58
N PHE A 61 1.27 -7.14 -7.74
CA PHE A 61 2.06 -7.33 -8.97
C PHE A 61 2.53 -8.77 -9.18
N GLY A 62 2.45 -9.62 -8.17
CA GLY A 62 2.97 -10.98 -8.28
C GLY A 62 4.48 -11.03 -8.20
N ASP A 63 5.09 -11.87 -9.02
CA ASP A 63 6.54 -12.02 -9.16
C ASP A 63 7.12 -11.12 -10.27
N GLU A 64 8.46 -11.15 -10.39
CA GLU A 64 9.18 -10.35 -11.39
C GLU A 64 8.86 -10.78 -12.84
N GLU A 65 8.65 -12.08 -13.08
CA GLU A 65 8.39 -12.63 -14.41
C GLU A 65 7.04 -12.14 -14.96
N ARG A 66 6.07 -11.93 -14.08
CA ARG A 66 4.68 -11.52 -14.41
C ARG A 66 4.44 -10.04 -14.28
N PHE A 67 5.45 -9.27 -13.89
CA PHE A 67 5.37 -7.82 -13.69
C PHE A 67 4.71 -7.06 -14.86
N ALA A 68 5.00 -7.45 -16.10
CA ALA A 68 4.49 -6.78 -17.29
C ALA A 68 2.95 -6.80 -17.40
N ASN A 69 2.29 -7.89 -16.98
CA ASN A 69 0.83 -7.96 -16.99
C ASN A 69 0.23 -7.00 -15.95
N ALA A 70 0.74 -7.01 -14.73
CA ALA A 70 0.31 -6.08 -13.69
C ALA A 70 0.57 -4.61 -14.07
N GLU A 71 1.67 -4.32 -14.75
CA GLU A 71 1.96 -3.00 -15.31
C GLU A 71 0.88 -2.53 -16.31
N ASN A 72 0.40 -3.43 -17.18
CA ASN A 72 -0.70 -3.13 -18.10
C ASN A 72 -2.02 -2.90 -17.36
N LEU A 73 -2.33 -3.74 -16.36
CA LEU A 73 -3.48 -3.54 -15.49
C LEU A 73 -3.42 -2.19 -14.75
N ALA A 74 -2.25 -1.79 -14.25
CA ALA A 74 -2.06 -0.49 -13.62
C ALA A 74 -2.40 0.67 -14.57
N ARG A 75 -1.90 0.63 -15.80
CA ARG A 75 -2.22 1.62 -16.85
C ARG A 75 -3.70 1.65 -17.17
N MET A 76 -4.33 0.47 -17.31
CA MET A 76 -5.76 0.34 -17.57
C MET A 76 -6.59 0.94 -16.43
N ILE A 77 -6.28 0.62 -15.18
CA ILE A 77 -6.97 1.18 -14.00
C ILE A 77 -6.83 2.71 -13.98
N LYS A 78 -5.63 3.24 -14.11
CA LYS A 78 -5.40 4.70 -14.04
C LYS A 78 -6.01 5.46 -15.22
N LYS A 79 -6.11 4.85 -16.39
CA LYS A 79 -6.77 5.45 -17.56
C LYS A 79 -8.28 5.58 -17.37
N ASN A 80 -8.90 4.63 -16.69
CA ASN A 80 -10.35 4.47 -16.68
C ASN A 80 -11.02 4.89 -15.35
N PHE A 81 -10.27 4.89 -14.23
CA PHE A 81 -10.82 5.15 -12.91
C PHE A 81 -10.09 6.29 -12.20
N ASN A 82 -10.87 7.24 -11.66
CA ASN A 82 -10.33 8.35 -10.88
C ASN A 82 -10.25 7.97 -9.40
N ALA A 83 -9.31 7.09 -9.07
CA ALA A 83 -9.04 6.60 -7.72
C ALA A 83 -7.54 6.40 -7.49
N HIS A 84 -7.13 6.34 -6.22
CA HIS A 84 -5.74 6.02 -5.88
C HIS A 84 -5.42 4.57 -6.22
N LEU A 85 -4.20 4.34 -6.72
CA LEU A 85 -3.68 3.02 -7.03
C LEU A 85 -2.48 2.71 -6.12
N VAL A 86 -2.65 1.71 -5.25
CA VAL A 86 -1.55 1.07 -4.50
C VAL A 86 -1.05 -0.11 -5.33
N GLY A 87 0.25 -0.17 -5.57
CA GLY A 87 0.91 -1.32 -6.20
C GLY A 87 1.73 -2.08 -5.17
N ARG A 88 1.38 -3.34 -4.89
CA ARG A 88 2.10 -4.21 -3.98
C ARG A 88 3.08 -5.09 -4.75
N LEU A 89 4.35 -5.05 -4.33
CA LEU A 89 5.46 -5.81 -4.90
C LEU A 89 5.96 -6.79 -3.83
N ASP A 90 5.55 -8.05 -3.91
CA ASP A 90 5.89 -9.07 -2.91
C ASP A 90 7.31 -9.64 -3.08
N PHE A 91 8.07 -9.13 -4.04
CA PHE A 91 9.49 -9.43 -4.29
C PHE A 91 10.38 -8.22 -4.00
N CYS A 92 11.69 -8.33 -4.22
CA CYS A 92 12.65 -7.23 -4.08
C CYS A 92 12.85 -6.53 -5.44
N PRO A 93 12.10 -5.47 -5.78
CA PRO A 93 12.19 -4.85 -7.09
C PRO A 93 13.50 -4.09 -7.27
N SER A 94 14.05 -4.18 -8.49
CA SER A 94 15.13 -3.31 -8.95
C SER A 94 14.62 -1.87 -9.13
N LEU A 95 15.54 -0.90 -9.21
CA LEU A 95 15.19 0.50 -9.48
C LEU A 95 14.37 0.67 -10.77
N ASN A 96 14.72 -0.09 -11.83
CA ASN A 96 14.00 -0.06 -13.10
C ASN A 96 12.52 -0.49 -12.94
N LEU A 97 12.26 -1.60 -12.23
CA LEU A 97 10.89 -2.06 -11.99
C LEU A 97 10.07 -1.07 -11.16
N VAL A 98 10.71 -0.43 -10.17
CA VAL A 98 10.08 0.64 -9.39
C VAL A 98 9.71 1.83 -10.28
N GLN A 99 10.59 2.25 -11.18
CA GLN A 99 10.33 3.33 -12.14
C GLN A 99 9.19 2.97 -13.10
N ARG A 100 9.17 1.73 -13.61
CA ARG A 100 8.09 1.23 -14.47
C ARG A 100 6.74 1.20 -13.76
N ALA A 101 6.69 0.72 -12.51
CA ALA A 101 5.46 0.76 -11.69
C ALA A 101 4.93 2.20 -11.54
N TYR A 102 5.83 3.14 -11.23
CA TYR A 102 5.47 4.56 -11.12
C TYR A 102 4.96 5.12 -12.45
N ALA A 103 5.64 4.85 -13.56
CA ALA A 103 5.24 5.30 -14.90
C ALA A 103 3.89 4.68 -15.35
N ALA A 104 3.61 3.43 -14.93
CA ALA A 104 2.35 2.75 -15.21
C ALA A 104 1.14 3.35 -14.45
N GLY A 105 1.39 4.21 -13.46
CA GLY A 105 0.31 4.91 -12.77
C GLY A 105 0.15 4.55 -11.30
N VAL A 106 1.03 3.74 -10.73
CA VAL A 106 1.03 3.48 -9.28
C VAL A 106 1.26 4.79 -8.53
N ASP A 107 0.33 5.15 -7.65
CA ASP A 107 0.43 6.36 -6.82
C ASP A 107 1.20 6.09 -5.53
N ILE A 108 1.03 4.91 -4.99
CA ILE A 108 1.63 4.44 -3.73
C ILE A 108 2.17 3.04 -3.97
N VAL A 109 3.44 2.81 -3.63
CA VAL A 109 4.04 1.48 -3.73
C VAL A 109 4.15 0.84 -2.34
N ASP A 110 3.68 -0.40 -2.22
CA ASP A 110 3.87 -1.25 -1.04
C ASP A 110 4.90 -2.33 -1.35
N ILE A 111 6.01 -2.33 -0.59
CA ILE A 111 7.03 -3.38 -0.60
C ILE A 111 7.06 -3.96 0.82
N PRO A 112 6.36 -5.08 1.07
CA PRO A 112 6.21 -5.61 2.41
C PRO A 112 7.55 -6.02 3.02
N LEU A 113 7.82 -5.60 4.24
CA LEU A 113 8.96 -6.07 5.02
C LEU A 113 8.61 -7.36 5.80
N HIS A 114 7.32 -7.53 6.12
CA HIS A 114 6.75 -8.60 6.94
C HIS A 114 7.33 -8.66 8.37
N ALA A 115 8.60 -9.04 8.52
CA ALA A 115 9.24 -9.17 9.81
C ALA A 115 10.59 -8.43 9.86
N CYS A 116 10.95 -7.92 11.03
CA CYS A 116 12.23 -7.27 11.29
C CYS A 116 13.26 -8.22 11.91
N ASP A 117 12.85 -9.39 12.41
CA ASP A 117 13.75 -10.42 12.90
C ASP A 117 14.45 -11.12 11.73
N ARG A 118 15.78 -11.09 11.71
CA ARG A 118 16.62 -11.71 10.67
C ARG A 118 16.36 -13.20 10.50
N ALA A 119 16.09 -13.93 11.58
CA ALA A 119 15.82 -15.36 11.52
C ALA A 119 14.51 -15.67 10.78
N ARG A 120 13.51 -14.82 10.91
CA ARG A 120 12.21 -14.96 10.24
C ARG A 120 12.22 -14.43 8.80
N SER A 121 12.95 -13.35 8.53
CA SER A 121 13.16 -12.83 7.18
C SER A 121 13.79 -13.88 6.25
N ALA A 122 14.74 -14.68 6.75
CA ALA A 122 15.35 -15.77 6.00
C ALA A 122 14.34 -16.87 5.60
N GLY A 123 13.30 -17.09 6.37
CA GLY A 123 12.22 -18.04 6.05
C GLY A 123 11.37 -17.63 4.83
N HIS A 124 11.40 -16.37 4.42
CA HIS A 124 10.68 -15.84 3.26
C HIS A 124 11.53 -15.83 1.97
N GLY A 125 12.75 -16.39 1.99
CA GLY A 125 13.61 -16.53 0.81
C GLY A 125 14.36 -15.25 0.39
N TRP A 126 14.36 -14.20 1.20
CA TRP A 126 15.10 -12.95 0.97
C TRP A 126 15.64 -12.38 2.28
N GLN A 127 16.68 -11.53 2.17
CA GLN A 127 17.27 -10.88 3.33
C GLN A 127 16.64 -9.51 3.58
N MET A 128 16.55 -9.11 4.84
CA MET A 128 16.01 -7.80 5.25
C MET A 128 16.73 -6.64 4.54
N GLU A 129 18.05 -6.76 4.36
CA GLU A 129 18.88 -5.78 3.65
C GLU A 129 18.45 -5.56 2.20
N ASP A 130 18.04 -6.61 1.50
CA ASP A 130 17.58 -6.52 0.11
C ASP A 130 16.22 -5.80 0.02
N ARG A 131 15.31 -6.09 0.95
CA ARG A 131 14.05 -5.36 1.07
C ARG A 131 14.26 -3.89 1.38
N LEU A 132 15.13 -3.58 2.34
CA LEU A 132 15.46 -2.19 2.67
C LEU A 132 16.07 -1.44 1.49
N ARG A 133 16.94 -2.10 0.68
CA ARG A 133 17.48 -1.53 -0.56
C ARG A 133 16.37 -1.25 -1.58
N SER A 134 15.44 -2.17 -1.76
CA SER A 134 14.29 -1.97 -2.65
C SER A 134 13.38 -0.83 -2.17
N LEU A 135 13.19 -0.69 -0.87
CA LEU A 135 12.47 0.45 -0.28
C LEU A 135 13.22 1.78 -0.50
N ASP A 136 14.55 1.80 -0.41
CA ASP A 136 15.36 2.97 -0.74
C ASP A 136 15.26 3.33 -2.24
N HIS A 137 15.24 2.33 -3.14
CA HIS A 137 14.93 2.55 -4.57
C HIS A 137 13.54 3.19 -4.75
N ALA A 138 12.54 2.67 -4.05
CA ALA A 138 11.18 3.22 -4.11
C ALA A 138 11.14 4.68 -3.61
N ARG A 139 11.85 4.98 -2.51
CA ARG A 139 11.95 6.35 -1.99
C ARG A 139 12.64 7.33 -2.95
N ALA A 140 13.55 6.86 -3.76
CA ALA A 140 14.20 7.69 -4.80
C ALA A 140 13.25 8.02 -5.97
N VAL A 141 12.21 7.20 -6.20
CA VAL A 141 11.28 7.35 -7.33
C VAL A 141 9.97 8.00 -6.90
N PHE A 142 9.34 7.51 -5.83
CA PHE A 142 8.02 7.95 -5.38
C PHE A 142 8.10 9.20 -4.50
N PRO A 143 7.04 10.04 -4.47
CA PRO A 143 6.95 11.17 -3.56
C PRO A 143 7.06 10.74 -2.09
N ARG A 144 7.39 11.69 -1.23
CA ARG A 144 7.41 11.47 0.22
C ARG A 144 6.03 10.96 0.70
N TRP A 145 6.03 9.94 1.56
CA TRP A 145 4.84 9.27 2.09
C TRP A 145 4.00 8.50 1.05
N SER A 146 4.56 8.24 -0.15
CA SER A 146 3.97 7.36 -1.16
C SER A 146 4.67 6.01 -1.26
N VAL A 147 5.61 5.72 -0.36
CA VAL A 147 6.21 4.40 -0.17
C VAL A 147 5.71 3.83 1.14
N VAL A 148 5.20 2.64 1.08
CA VAL A 148 4.58 1.90 2.18
C VAL A 148 5.35 0.60 2.39
N SER A 149 5.35 0.10 3.60
CA SER A 149 5.82 -1.26 3.90
C SER A 149 4.97 -1.88 5.00
N SER A 150 4.41 -3.05 4.70
CA SER A 150 3.59 -3.82 5.62
C SER A 150 4.46 -4.67 6.54
N LEU A 151 4.11 -4.70 7.84
CA LEU A 151 4.68 -5.51 8.90
C LEU A 151 3.61 -6.44 9.46
N ASP A 152 3.97 -7.68 9.78
CA ASP A 152 3.07 -8.69 10.32
C ASP A 152 3.13 -8.71 11.85
N ALA A 153 2.12 -8.14 12.52
CA ALA A 153 2.02 -8.24 13.97
C ALA A 153 1.53 -9.61 14.39
N GLY A 154 2.21 -10.20 15.37
CA GLY A 154 1.94 -11.55 15.88
C GLY A 154 2.91 -12.60 15.41
N SER A 155 3.54 -12.42 14.25
CA SER A 155 4.58 -13.31 13.75
C SER A 155 5.90 -13.20 14.51
N GLU A 156 6.17 -12.06 15.14
CA GLU A 156 7.35 -11.76 15.93
C GLU A 156 6.99 -11.08 17.26
N PRO A 157 7.93 -10.96 18.24
CA PRO A 157 7.69 -10.23 19.47
C PRO A 157 7.25 -8.78 19.21
N ALA A 158 6.30 -8.28 19.99
CA ALA A 158 5.76 -6.92 19.82
C ALA A 158 6.84 -5.81 19.80
N GLY A 159 8.00 -6.04 20.49
CA GLY A 159 9.15 -5.14 20.46
C GLY A 159 9.75 -5.03 19.06
N SER A 160 9.93 -6.13 18.35
CA SER A 160 10.50 -6.16 17.00
C SER A 160 9.59 -5.43 16.00
N THR A 161 8.28 -5.64 16.09
CA THR A 161 7.31 -4.89 15.24
C THR A 161 7.39 -3.39 15.52
N VAL A 162 7.53 -2.96 16.79
CA VAL A 162 7.71 -1.55 17.16
C VAL A 162 9.02 -0.98 16.59
N GLU A 163 10.12 -1.72 16.67
CA GLU A 163 11.40 -1.33 16.07
C GLU A 163 11.29 -1.22 14.54
N GLY A 164 10.57 -2.11 13.91
CA GLY A 164 10.25 -2.06 12.47
C GLY A 164 9.48 -0.80 12.08
N ILE A 165 8.46 -0.43 12.85
CA ILE A 165 7.71 0.81 12.65
C ILE A 165 8.67 2.03 12.71
N ASP A 166 9.52 2.09 13.71
CA ASP A 166 10.47 3.20 13.87
C ASP A 166 11.52 3.23 12.76
N LEU A 167 12.00 2.06 12.33
CA LEU A 167 12.95 1.93 11.22
C LEU A 167 12.38 2.50 9.92
N LEU A 168 11.12 2.15 9.59
CA LEU A 168 10.43 2.62 8.39
C LEU A 168 10.18 4.13 8.44
N LEU A 169 9.68 4.63 9.56
CA LEU A 169 9.43 6.07 9.75
C LEU A 169 10.69 6.92 9.61
N LYS A 170 11.84 6.45 10.15
CA LYS A 170 13.15 7.11 9.97
C LYS A 170 13.61 7.21 8.51
N ARG A 171 13.07 6.36 7.64
CA ARG A 171 13.36 6.34 6.19
C ARG A 171 12.31 7.06 5.35
N ASP A 172 11.39 7.80 5.97
CA ASP A 172 10.22 8.42 5.31
C ASP A 172 9.32 7.40 4.59
N ILE A 173 9.24 6.18 5.08
CA ILE A 173 8.38 5.09 4.60
C ILE A 173 7.19 4.97 5.54
N VAL A 174 5.99 4.80 4.99
CA VAL A 174 4.77 4.63 5.78
C VAL A 174 4.67 3.18 6.26
N PRO A 175 4.82 2.90 7.56
CA PRO A 175 4.55 1.57 8.06
C PRO A 175 3.05 1.30 8.05
N LEU A 176 2.65 0.14 7.53
CA LEU A 176 1.36 -0.49 7.79
C LEU A 176 1.59 -1.70 8.69
N VAL A 177 0.60 -2.05 9.50
CA VAL A 177 0.66 -3.23 10.36
C VAL A 177 -0.59 -4.06 10.11
N GLU A 178 -0.35 -5.29 9.71
CA GLU A 178 -1.37 -6.31 9.50
C GLU A 178 -1.32 -7.35 10.63
N LEU A 179 -2.43 -8.00 10.92
CA LEU A 179 -2.47 -9.07 11.92
C LEU A 179 -2.28 -10.41 11.21
N SER A 180 -1.21 -11.13 11.57
CA SER A 180 -0.98 -12.49 11.09
C SER A 180 -1.88 -13.50 11.83
N GLU A 181 -1.97 -14.72 11.32
CA GLU A 181 -2.72 -15.80 12.00
C GLU A 181 -2.15 -16.09 13.40
N GLU A 182 -0.84 -15.96 13.59
CA GLU A 182 -0.17 -16.16 14.88
C GLU A 182 -0.58 -15.09 15.91
N ALA A 183 -1.13 -13.95 15.48
CA ALA A 183 -1.65 -12.92 16.37
C ALA A 183 -2.79 -13.42 17.27
N ALA A 184 -3.44 -14.56 16.93
CA ALA A 184 -4.41 -15.22 17.80
C ALA A 184 -3.82 -15.62 19.16
N GLY A 185 -2.53 -15.92 19.21
CA GLY A 185 -1.81 -16.28 20.44
C GLY A 185 -1.24 -15.08 21.21
N VAL A 186 -1.35 -13.87 20.68
CA VAL A 186 -0.79 -12.66 21.29
C VAL A 186 -1.82 -11.95 22.17
N PRO A 187 -1.46 -11.57 23.43
CA PRO A 187 -2.36 -10.83 24.30
C PRO A 187 -2.86 -9.53 23.62
N PRO A 188 -4.18 -9.24 23.68
CA PRO A 188 -4.76 -8.05 23.04
C PRO A 188 -4.11 -6.72 23.45
N GLU A 189 -3.57 -6.65 24.68
CA GLU A 189 -2.87 -5.48 25.18
C GLU A 189 -1.57 -5.22 24.43
N GLN A 190 -0.84 -6.28 24.03
CA GLN A 190 0.39 -6.16 23.24
C GLN A 190 0.07 -5.68 21.81
N LEU A 191 -0.96 -6.23 21.18
CA LEU A 191 -1.44 -5.76 19.87
C LEU A 191 -1.87 -4.29 19.96
N THR A 192 -2.63 -3.94 20.98
CA THR A 192 -3.05 -2.54 21.22
C THR A 192 -1.86 -1.61 21.38
N ARG A 193 -0.79 -2.06 22.06
CA ARG A 193 0.45 -1.29 22.20
C ARG A 193 1.11 -1.02 20.86
N ILE A 194 1.22 -2.02 19.98
CA ILE A 194 1.76 -1.87 18.61
C ILE A 194 0.97 -0.80 17.84
N PHE A 195 -0.36 -0.92 17.78
CA PHE A 195 -1.19 0.03 17.05
C PHE A 195 -1.19 1.44 17.65
N ASN A 196 -1.11 1.58 18.96
CA ASN A 196 -0.93 2.87 19.60
C ASN A 196 0.43 3.51 19.22
N HIS A 197 1.51 2.71 19.16
CA HIS A 197 2.81 3.17 18.72
C HIS A 197 2.78 3.61 17.27
N LEU A 198 2.20 2.80 16.39
CA LEU A 198 2.00 3.10 14.97
C LEU A 198 1.26 4.44 14.78
N GLN A 199 0.13 4.64 15.47
CA GLN A 199 -0.64 5.87 15.39
C GLN A 199 0.15 7.10 15.84
N ARG A 200 0.90 6.99 16.94
CA ARG A 200 1.77 8.07 17.42
C ARG A 200 2.90 8.37 16.44
N GLY A 201 3.51 7.32 15.88
CA GLY A 201 4.55 7.45 14.86
C GLY A 201 4.07 8.22 13.64
N TRP A 202 2.89 7.88 13.10
CA TRP A 202 2.28 8.64 12.00
C TRP A 202 2.02 10.11 12.35
N GLN A 203 1.51 10.39 13.55
CA GLN A 203 1.24 11.75 14.00
C GLN A 203 2.51 12.59 14.16
N GLN A 204 3.53 12.03 14.83
CA GLN A 204 4.81 12.71 15.10
C GLN A 204 5.56 13.04 13.80
N ASN A 205 5.53 12.12 12.84
CA ASN A 205 6.19 12.31 11.53
C ASN A 205 5.30 13.03 10.49
N ARG A 206 4.07 13.42 10.86
CA ARG A 206 3.11 14.09 9.96
C ARG A 206 2.88 13.30 8.67
N VAL A 207 2.72 11.98 8.79
CA VAL A 207 2.49 11.08 7.65
C VAL A 207 1.18 11.43 6.95
N VAL A 208 1.21 11.51 5.64
CA VAL A 208 0.02 11.76 4.81
C VAL A 208 -0.71 10.44 4.58
N LEU A 209 -1.65 10.10 5.47
CA LEU A 209 -2.42 8.85 5.42
C LEU A 209 -3.70 8.94 4.59
N LYS A 210 -4.13 10.12 4.17
CA LYS A 210 -5.47 10.31 3.59
C LYS A 210 -5.76 9.37 2.41
N PRO A 211 -4.84 9.18 1.43
CA PRO A 211 -5.06 8.24 0.34
C PRO A 211 -5.14 6.78 0.78
N LEU A 212 -4.49 6.44 1.89
CA LEU A 212 -4.42 5.07 2.44
C LEU A 212 -5.54 4.75 3.43
N LEU A 213 -6.32 5.72 3.89
CA LEU A 213 -7.33 5.49 4.92
C LEU A 213 -8.32 4.36 4.60
N PRO A 214 -8.82 4.20 3.35
CA PRO A 214 -9.69 3.07 3.01
C PRO A 214 -9.01 1.72 3.31
N LEU A 215 -7.74 1.56 2.91
CA LEU A 215 -6.96 0.36 3.18
C LEU A 215 -6.66 0.19 4.67
N VAL A 216 -6.19 1.24 5.35
CA VAL A 216 -5.89 1.23 6.79
C VAL A 216 -7.09 0.79 7.60
N PHE A 217 -8.30 1.27 7.26
CA PHE A 217 -9.51 0.84 7.94
C PHE A 217 -9.93 -0.60 7.61
N LEU A 218 -9.44 -1.23 6.59
CA LEU A 218 -9.71 -2.65 6.30
C LEU A 218 -8.72 -3.61 6.98
N ILE A 219 -7.42 -3.28 6.93
CA ILE A 219 -6.35 -4.20 7.37
C ILE A 219 -5.93 -4.00 8.83
N SER A 220 -6.38 -2.94 9.50
CA SER A 220 -5.99 -2.62 10.87
C SER A 220 -7.20 -2.40 11.79
N PRO A 221 -7.03 -2.46 13.12
CA PRO A 221 -8.11 -2.24 14.07
C PRO A 221 -8.56 -0.77 14.19
N PHE A 222 -8.04 0.12 13.36
CA PHE A 222 -8.45 1.52 13.39
C PHE A 222 -9.88 1.70 12.85
N VAL A 223 -10.61 2.60 13.50
CA VAL A 223 -11.92 3.08 13.05
C VAL A 223 -11.96 4.61 13.10
N PRO A 224 -12.82 5.25 12.31
CA PRO A 224 -13.00 6.70 12.38
C PRO A 224 -13.36 7.15 13.80
N ALA A 225 -12.81 8.28 14.25
CA ALA A 225 -13.03 8.79 15.61
C ALA A 225 -14.45 9.32 15.84
N ALA A 226 -15.10 9.83 14.79
CA ALA A 226 -16.49 10.31 14.83
C ALA A 226 -17.08 10.28 13.41
N PRO A 227 -18.41 10.18 13.24
CA PRO A 227 -19.05 10.35 11.94
C PRO A 227 -18.77 11.76 11.41
N LYS A 228 -18.34 11.85 10.16
CA LYS A 228 -18.07 13.13 9.50
C LYS A 228 -19.40 13.82 9.16
N GLY A 229 -19.55 15.09 9.55
CA GLY A 229 -20.65 15.90 9.05
C GLY A 229 -20.58 16.11 7.54
N ILE A 230 -21.72 16.37 6.88
CA ILE A 230 -21.85 16.49 5.41
C ILE A 230 -20.83 17.48 4.82
N LEU A 231 -20.62 18.64 5.45
CA LEU A 231 -19.66 19.66 5.02
C LEU A 231 -18.20 19.16 5.04
N ARG A 232 -17.84 18.35 6.04
CA ARG A 232 -16.49 17.81 6.17
C ARG A 232 -16.23 16.71 5.14
N GLY A 233 -17.26 15.92 4.80
CA GLY A 233 -17.19 14.96 3.70
C GLY A 233 -16.94 15.62 2.34
N PHE A 234 -17.57 16.78 2.09
CA PHE A 234 -17.36 17.55 0.85
C PHE A 234 -15.92 18.12 0.75
N ILE A 235 -15.41 18.72 1.84
CA ILE A 235 -14.03 19.23 1.89
C ILE A 235 -13.03 18.08 1.69
N ASP A 236 -13.24 16.94 2.34
CA ASP A 236 -12.40 15.75 2.18
C ASP A 236 -12.37 15.26 0.73
N SER A 237 -13.52 15.29 0.00
CA SER A 237 -13.60 14.90 -1.41
C SER A 237 -12.81 15.85 -2.32
N ILE A 238 -12.84 17.18 -2.06
CA ILE A 238 -12.06 18.15 -2.83
C ILE A 238 -10.56 17.93 -2.61
N GLU A 239 -10.13 17.69 -1.37
CA GLU A 239 -8.72 17.44 -1.06
C GLU A 239 -8.22 16.14 -1.67
N ASP A 240 -9.04 15.07 -1.71
CA ASP A 240 -8.68 13.82 -2.39
C ASP A 240 -8.45 14.02 -3.88
N ARG A 241 -9.34 14.77 -4.55
CA ARG A 241 -9.18 15.12 -5.97
C ARG A 241 -7.90 15.93 -6.21
N ARG A 242 -7.55 16.85 -5.31
CA ARG A 242 -6.29 17.62 -5.41
C ARG A 242 -5.06 16.73 -5.23
N LEU A 243 -5.09 15.78 -4.30
CA LEU A 243 -4.00 14.82 -4.11
C LEU A 243 -3.80 13.93 -5.34
N LEU A 244 -4.88 13.40 -5.91
CA LEU A 244 -4.85 12.63 -7.17
C LEU A 244 -4.27 13.45 -8.32
N ALA A 245 -4.81 14.65 -8.57
CA ALA A 245 -4.33 15.52 -9.64
C ALA A 245 -2.86 15.91 -9.46
N SER A 246 -2.41 16.16 -8.23
CA SER A 246 -1.01 16.46 -7.95
C SER A 246 -0.08 15.26 -8.15
N SER A 247 -0.55 14.04 -7.86
CA SER A 247 0.17 12.79 -8.12
C SER A 247 0.36 12.58 -9.62
N ASP A 248 -0.71 12.70 -10.40
CA ASP A 248 -0.69 12.53 -11.85
C ASP A 248 0.20 13.57 -12.54
N LEU A 249 0.13 14.85 -12.13
CA LEU A 249 0.98 15.90 -12.67
C LEU A 249 2.47 15.66 -12.39
N ARG A 250 2.83 15.27 -11.16
CA ARG A 250 4.22 14.94 -10.80
C ARG A 250 4.75 13.77 -11.61
N ARG A 251 3.92 12.75 -11.82
CA ARG A 251 4.28 11.58 -12.64
C ARG A 251 4.56 12.00 -14.07
N LEU A 252 3.68 12.77 -14.69
CA LEU A 252 3.86 13.26 -16.06
C LEU A 252 5.15 14.07 -16.22
N LEU A 253 5.43 14.98 -15.29
CA LEU A 253 6.66 15.78 -15.31
C LEU A 253 7.90 14.91 -15.18
N ARG A 254 7.92 13.93 -14.25
CA ARG A 254 9.07 13.07 -14.05
C ARG A 254 9.31 12.10 -15.22
N VAL A 255 8.26 11.54 -15.81
CA VAL A 255 8.38 10.70 -17.00
C VAL A 255 8.97 11.51 -18.16
N LYS A 256 8.55 12.77 -18.31
CA LYS A 256 9.10 13.68 -19.33
C LYS A 256 10.57 14.01 -19.08
N GLU A 257 10.97 14.33 -17.85
CA GLU A 257 12.37 14.58 -17.48
C GLU A 257 13.27 13.38 -17.79
N VAL A 258 12.82 12.17 -17.50
CA VAL A 258 13.56 10.94 -17.80
C VAL A 258 13.69 10.75 -19.32
N ALA A 259 12.60 10.94 -20.08
CA ALA A 259 12.62 10.83 -21.54
C ALA A 259 13.59 11.85 -22.17
N GLU A 260 13.52 13.12 -21.75
CA GLU A 260 14.44 14.18 -22.22
C GLU A 260 15.90 13.90 -21.86
N SER A 261 16.16 13.27 -20.70
CA SER A 261 17.49 12.84 -20.29
C SER A 261 18.06 11.76 -21.21
N TYR A 262 17.26 10.78 -21.63
CA TYR A 262 17.67 9.75 -22.58
C TYR A 262 17.94 10.33 -23.98
N GLU A 263 17.07 11.21 -24.49
CA GLU A 263 17.28 11.88 -25.76
C GLU A 263 18.54 12.77 -25.77
N SER A 264 18.82 13.46 -24.64
CA SER A 264 20.01 14.29 -24.50
C SER A 264 21.32 13.51 -24.36
N SER A 265 21.25 12.26 -23.88
CA SER A 265 22.40 11.36 -23.76
C SER A 265 22.74 10.58 -25.04
N GLY A 266 21.93 10.71 -26.09
CA GLY A 266 22.18 10.10 -27.40
C GLY A 266 21.97 8.59 -27.44
N LEU A 267 21.17 8.04 -26.52
CA LEU A 267 20.72 6.66 -26.49
C LEU A 267 19.31 6.52 -27.06
#